data_304296125bf8335b55504efbdc33ba9e
#
_entry.id   304296125bf8335b55504efbdc33ba9e
#
_cell.length_a   1.000
_cell.length_b   1.000
_cell.length_c   1.000
_cell.angle_alpha   90.00
_cell.angle_beta   90.00
_cell.angle_gamma   90.00
#
_symmetry.space_group_name_H-M   'P 1'
#
loop_
_entity.id
_entity.type
_entity.pdbx_description
1 polymer ?
#
loop_
_entity_poly.entity_id
_entity_poly.type
_entity_poly.pdbx_seq_one_letter_code
_entity_poly.pdbx_strand_id
1 'polypeptide(L)'
;MLKTTIGGRYSILKELGRGSYGQTWLAEDQHLPGSPHCVVKQFKPWPSSASELEIAQRLFEEEPKFLQELGKYDLIPQIMAYVEESGERYLVQEYIQGHDLSTELNVGKKFSEASVMELLQQILQALEFIQEHKIIHRDIKPSNLMRRDQDGKVVLIDFGAAKKWQPHHRCQIPTVAIGTPGYIPPEQVNGYPDLSSDIYAVGMIGIQALTGQLPNTLQLNSANKVIWRNNQVKVSDQLAAVLDKMVRYNSSERYSCATDALAALKEVKQKPQATVPSRFPLLAWLKRRR
;
A
#
# COMPACT_ATOMS: atom_id res chain seq x y z
N MET A 1 -21.68 21.94 22.12
CA MET A 1 -21.79 20.49 21.87
C MET A 1 -20.93 19.77 22.90
N LEU A 2 -21.48 18.84 23.65
CA LEU A 2 -20.68 17.99 24.54
C LEU A 2 -19.72 17.19 23.66
N LYS A 3 -18.41 17.34 23.86
CA LYS A 3 -17.40 16.52 23.17
C LYS A 3 -17.59 15.08 23.64
N THR A 4 -17.80 14.15 22.72
CA THR A 4 -17.85 12.72 23.03
C THR A 4 -16.43 12.28 23.41
N THR A 5 -16.29 11.72 24.62
CA THR A 5 -15.01 11.21 25.12
C THR A 5 -15.09 9.70 25.21
N ILE A 6 -14.12 8.99 24.66
CA ILE A 6 -14.03 7.53 24.66
C ILE A 6 -13.05 7.10 25.78
N GLY A 7 -13.49 6.13 26.61
CA GLY A 7 -12.69 5.63 27.75
C GLY A 7 -12.30 6.71 28.74
N GLY A 8 -13.08 7.79 28.88
CA GLY A 8 -12.74 8.92 29.73
C GLY A 8 -11.42 9.65 29.35
N ARG A 9 -10.82 9.34 28.21
CA ARG A 9 -9.47 9.80 27.82
C ARG A 9 -9.42 10.44 26.44
N TYR A 10 -10.09 9.87 25.44
CA TYR A 10 -9.94 10.27 24.05
C TYR A 10 -11.11 11.16 23.61
N SER A 11 -10.88 12.48 23.50
CA SER A 11 -11.89 13.45 23.11
C SER A 11 -12.01 13.54 21.59
N ILE A 12 -13.15 13.16 21.04
CA ILE A 12 -13.41 13.19 19.59
C ILE A 12 -13.46 14.63 19.09
N LEU A 13 -12.71 14.90 18.00
CA LEU A 13 -12.65 16.21 17.35
C LEU A 13 -13.48 16.25 16.06
N LYS A 14 -13.20 15.33 15.13
CA LYS A 14 -13.88 15.27 13.84
C LYS A 14 -13.81 13.87 13.23
N GLU A 15 -14.75 13.57 12.35
CA GLU A 15 -14.71 12.36 11.53
C GLU A 15 -13.61 12.50 10.47
N LEU A 16 -12.80 11.43 10.29
CA LEU A 16 -11.79 11.32 9.24
C LEU A 16 -12.30 10.49 8.07
N GLY A 17 -13.19 9.51 8.33
CA GLY A 17 -13.74 8.68 7.28
C GLY A 17 -14.59 7.54 7.80
N ARG A 18 -15.21 6.81 6.85
CA ARG A 18 -15.98 5.60 7.08
C ARG A 18 -15.44 4.48 6.22
N GLY A 19 -15.19 3.35 6.84
CA GLY A 19 -14.77 2.12 6.16
C GLY A 19 -15.82 1.02 6.28
N SER A 20 -15.54 -0.13 5.69
CA SER A 20 -16.43 -1.31 5.68
C SER A 20 -16.76 -1.82 7.10
N TYR A 21 -15.90 -1.56 8.07
CA TYR A 21 -16.02 -2.10 9.42
C TYR A 21 -16.30 -1.04 10.48
N GLY A 22 -16.43 0.25 10.11
CA GLY A 22 -16.75 1.28 11.08
C GLY A 22 -16.39 2.70 10.68
N GLN A 23 -16.28 3.54 11.69
CA GLN A 23 -15.99 4.97 11.56
C GLN A 23 -14.62 5.29 12.15
N THR A 24 -13.91 6.21 11.53
CA THR A 24 -12.58 6.67 11.96
C THR A 24 -12.64 8.15 12.32
N TRP A 25 -12.10 8.48 13.48
CA TRP A 25 -12.16 9.80 14.07
C TRP A 25 -10.77 10.34 14.38
N LEU A 26 -10.56 11.64 14.23
CA LEU A 26 -9.49 12.36 14.89
C LEU A 26 -9.91 12.66 16.32
N ALA A 27 -9.04 12.38 17.28
CA ALA A 27 -9.26 12.66 18.68
C ALA A 27 -8.01 13.27 19.34
N GLU A 28 -8.17 13.77 20.55
CA GLU A 28 -7.10 14.23 21.44
C GLU A 28 -6.98 13.28 22.62
N ASP A 29 -5.75 12.90 22.98
CA ASP A 29 -5.46 12.16 24.21
C ASP A 29 -5.31 13.14 25.38
N GLN A 30 -6.36 13.30 26.17
CA GLN A 30 -6.42 14.25 27.28
C GLN A 30 -5.58 13.86 28.49
N HIS A 31 -5.07 12.63 28.56
CA HIS A 31 -4.21 12.17 29.66
C HIS A 31 -2.73 12.41 29.40
N LEU A 32 -2.33 12.88 28.21
CA LEU A 32 -0.96 13.25 27.89
C LEU A 32 -0.77 14.77 27.86
N PRO A 33 0.40 15.27 28.31
CA PRO A 33 0.73 16.70 28.18
C PRO A 33 0.61 17.18 26.74
N GLY A 34 -0.05 18.33 26.53
CA GLY A 34 -0.27 18.91 25.21
C GLY A 34 -1.40 18.27 24.40
N SER A 35 -2.12 17.30 24.97
CA SER A 35 -3.27 16.63 24.36
C SER A 35 -3.00 16.22 22.88
N PRO A 36 -1.98 15.37 22.62
CA PRO A 36 -1.60 15.01 21.27
C PRO A 36 -2.75 14.35 20.52
N HIS A 37 -2.76 14.56 19.20
CA HIS A 37 -3.75 13.92 18.33
C HIS A 37 -3.53 12.42 18.24
N CYS A 38 -4.64 11.69 18.15
CA CYS A 38 -4.70 10.25 17.88
C CYS A 38 -5.85 9.92 16.92
N VAL A 39 -5.82 8.73 16.37
CA VAL A 39 -6.91 8.19 15.55
C VAL A 39 -7.70 7.19 16.38
N VAL A 40 -9.02 7.33 16.39
CA VAL A 40 -9.94 6.37 17.01
C VAL A 40 -10.74 5.70 15.90
N LYS A 41 -10.60 4.38 15.75
CA LYS A 41 -11.43 3.54 14.87
C LYS A 41 -12.52 2.90 15.74
N GLN A 42 -13.80 3.20 15.44
CA GLN A 42 -14.95 2.59 16.09
C GLN A 42 -15.42 1.39 15.27
N PHE A 43 -15.57 0.25 15.88
CA PHE A 43 -16.22 -0.90 15.26
C PHE A 43 -17.73 -0.64 15.09
N LYS A 44 -18.14 -0.42 13.85
CA LYS A 44 -19.56 -0.17 13.51
C LYS A 44 -19.83 -0.70 12.11
N PRO A 45 -19.81 -2.03 11.93
CA PRO A 45 -20.03 -2.65 10.64
C PRO A 45 -21.50 -2.51 10.19
N TRP A 46 -21.71 -2.59 8.88
CA TRP A 46 -23.02 -2.65 8.23
C TRP A 46 -23.15 -3.99 7.49
N PRO A 47 -23.21 -5.12 8.23
CA PRO A 47 -23.24 -6.44 7.59
C PRO A 47 -24.57 -6.69 6.92
N SER A 48 -24.56 -7.37 5.76
CA SER A 48 -25.76 -7.87 5.10
C SER A 48 -26.15 -9.28 5.58
N SER A 49 -25.26 -9.95 6.34
CA SER A 49 -25.47 -11.29 6.89
C SER A 49 -24.74 -11.48 8.23
N ALA A 50 -25.16 -12.49 9.00
CA ALA A 50 -24.50 -12.87 10.25
C ALA A 50 -23.04 -13.30 10.01
N SER A 51 -22.77 -14.01 8.91
CA SER A 51 -21.41 -14.43 8.56
C SER A 51 -20.48 -13.25 8.24
N GLU A 52 -20.98 -12.21 7.59
CA GLU A 52 -20.23 -10.98 7.37
C GLU A 52 -19.91 -10.24 8.67
N LEU A 53 -20.87 -10.26 9.62
CA LEU A 53 -20.65 -9.67 10.94
C LEU A 53 -19.54 -10.41 11.70
N GLU A 54 -19.54 -11.74 11.70
CA GLU A 54 -18.49 -12.54 12.35
C GLU A 54 -17.10 -12.28 11.74
N ILE A 55 -17.04 -12.16 10.41
CA ILE A 55 -15.80 -11.81 9.71
C ILE A 55 -15.32 -10.43 10.12
N ALA A 56 -16.21 -9.43 10.10
CA ALA A 56 -15.88 -8.06 10.47
C ALA A 56 -15.38 -7.96 11.92
N GLN A 57 -16.03 -8.69 12.85
CA GLN A 57 -15.61 -8.75 14.25
C GLN A 57 -14.21 -9.33 14.39
N ARG A 58 -13.97 -10.49 13.79
CA ARG A 58 -12.64 -11.14 13.83
C ARG A 58 -11.54 -10.21 13.28
N LEU A 59 -11.79 -9.57 12.14
CA LEU A 59 -10.79 -8.68 11.51
C LEU A 59 -10.49 -7.48 12.39
N PHE A 60 -11.52 -6.87 13.00
CA PHE A 60 -11.33 -5.75 13.91
C PHE A 60 -10.57 -6.15 15.19
N GLU A 61 -10.76 -7.37 15.69
CA GLU A 61 -10.06 -7.91 16.86
C GLU A 61 -8.62 -8.36 16.55
N GLU A 62 -8.30 -8.65 15.29
CA GLU A 62 -6.96 -9.02 14.85
C GLU A 62 -6.06 -7.80 14.60
N GLU A 63 -6.60 -6.68 14.12
CA GLU A 63 -5.82 -5.47 13.81
C GLU A 63 -4.96 -4.97 14.99
N PRO A 64 -5.48 -4.81 16.23
CA PRO A 64 -4.67 -4.38 17.35
C PRO A 64 -3.55 -5.36 17.72
N LYS A 65 -3.73 -6.67 17.47
CA LYS A 65 -2.70 -7.68 17.72
C LYS A 65 -1.54 -7.54 16.73
N PHE A 66 -1.84 -7.27 15.45
CA PHE A 66 -0.80 -7.00 14.44
C PHE A 66 -0.04 -5.71 14.78
N LEU A 67 -0.73 -4.63 15.11
CA LEU A 67 -0.08 -3.37 15.48
C LEU A 67 0.78 -3.52 16.75
N GLN A 68 0.33 -4.30 17.73
CA GLN A 68 1.10 -4.60 18.93
C GLN A 68 2.35 -5.43 18.62
N GLU A 69 2.24 -6.43 17.73
CA GLU A 69 3.36 -7.28 17.33
C GLU A 69 4.41 -6.50 16.53
N LEU A 70 3.97 -5.63 15.63
CA LEU A 70 4.84 -4.78 14.82
C LEU A 70 5.54 -3.69 15.67
N GLY A 71 5.00 -3.41 16.85
CA GLY A 71 5.65 -2.53 17.85
C GLY A 71 5.84 -1.10 17.35
N LYS A 72 7.08 -0.57 17.58
CA LYS A 72 7.43 0.81 17.26
C LYS A 72 8.26 0.90 15.98
N TYR A 73 7.68 0.58 14.85
CA TYR A 73 8.35 0.78 13.57
C TYR A 73 7.91 2.11 12.93
N ASP A 74 8.87 2.93 12.53
CA ASP A 74 8.65 4.32 12.07
C ASP A 74 7.66 4.47 10.89
N LEU A 75 7.47 3.41 10.09
CA LEU A 75 6.58 3.44 8.92
C LEU A 75 5.23 2.74 9.17
N ILE A 76 4.86 2.50 10.43
CA ILE A 76 3.59 1.88 10.84
C ILE A 76 3.07 2.62 12.07
N PRO A 77 1.77 3.00 12.14
CA PRO A 77 1.21 3.66 13.31
C PRO A 77 1.29 2.78 14.55
N GLN A 78 1.65 3.39 15.69
CA GLN A 78 1.67 2.69 16.97
C GLN A 78 0.24 2.52 17.50
N ILE A 79 -0.05 1.35 18.08
CA ILE A 79 -1.25 1.16 18.90
C ILE A 79 -1.10 1.92 20.21
N MET A 80 -2.12 2.67 20.61
CA MET A 80 -2.15 3.42 21.87
C MET A 80 -3.10 2.77 22.89
N ALA A 81 -4.25 2.28 22.43
CA ALA A 81 -5.22 1.59 23.29
C ALA A 81 -6.21 0.75 22.46
N TYR A 82 -6.82 -0.22 23.14
CA TYR A 82 -8.05 -0.89 22.72
C TYR A 82 -9.06 -0.69 23.84
N VAL A 83 -10.22 -0.10 23.52
CA VAL A 83 -11.23 0.31 24.52
C VAL A 83 -12.54 -0.36 24.20
N GLU A 84 -13.17 -0.94 25.21
CA GLU A 84 -14.55 -1.41 25.18
C GLU A 84 -15.36 -0.54 26.13
N GLU A 85 -16.39 0.13 25.61
CA GLU A 85 -17.24 1.03 26.39
C GLU A 85 -18.68 0.98 25.86
N SER A 86 -19.63 0.76 26.77
CA SER A 86 -21.07 0.73 26.46
C SER A 86 -21.44 -0.27 25.33
N GLY A 87 -20.71 -1.39 25.21
CA GLY A 87 -20.92 -2.41 24.18
C GLY A 87 -20.29 -2.08 22.82
N GLU A 88 -19.65 -0.93 22.70
CA GLU A 88 -18.91 -0.50 21.51
C GLU A 88 -17.41 -0.80 21.69
N ARG A 89 -16.69 -1.02 20.56
CA ARG A 89 -15.26 -1.30 20.56
C ARG A 89 -14.52 -0.25 19.76
N TYR A 90 -13.38 0.18 20.30
CA TYR A 90 -12.56 1.24 19.74
C TYR A 90 -11.09 0.83 19.73
N LEU A 91 -10.44 1.01 18.59
CA LEU A 91 -8.99 0.91 18.43
C LEU A 91 -8.44 2.33 18.38
N VAL A 92 -7.50 2.66 19.27
CA VAL A 92 -6.81 3.95 19.30
C VAL A 92 -5.37 3.75 18.83
N GLN A 93 -4.97 4.55 17.86
CA GLN A 93 -3.63 4.48 17.26
C GLN A 93 -3.06 5.86 17.01
N GLU A 94 -1.77 5.91 16.72
CA GLU A 94 -1.04 7.12 16.36
C GLU A 94 -1.71 7.84 15.18
N TYR A 95 -1.80 9.16 15.29
CA TYR A 95 -2.21 10.02 14.18
C TYR A 95 -1.00 10.39 13.34
N ILE A 96 -0.99 9.96 12.09
CA ILE A 96 0.04 10.35 11.12
C ILE A 96 -0.40 11.65 10.48
N GLN A 97 0.24 12.76 10.87
CA GLN A 97 -0.01 14.06 10.26
C GLN A 97 0.51 14.05 8.83
N GLY A 98 -0.39 14.30 7.86
CA GLY A 98 -0.10 14.24 6.45
C GLY A 98 -1.36 13.99 5.62
N HIS A 99 -1.16 13.46 4.43
CA HIS A 99 -2.24 13.11 3.50
C HIS A 99 -2.00 11.72 2.91
N ASP A 100 -3.08 11.07 2.51
CA ASP A 100 -2.97 9.79 1.82
C ASP A 100 -2.55 9.97 0.35
N LEU A 101 -1.92 8.94 -0.21
CA LEU A 101 -1.39 8.99 -1.58
C LEU A 101 -2.47 9.04 -2.67
N SER A 102 -3.75 8.81 -2.35
CA SER A 102 -4.83 8.97 -3.34
C SER A 102 -4.98 10.41 -3.79
N THR A 103 -4.60 11.37 -2.93
CA THR A 103 -4.57 12.80 -3.26
C THR A 103 -3.41 13.18 -4.18
N GLU A 104 -2.34 12.38 -4.20
CA GLU A 104 -1.20 12.57 -5.11
C GLU A 104 -1.40 11.83 -6.43
N LEU A 105 -1.96 10.63 -6.40
CA LEU A 105 -2.12 9.70 -7.53
C LEU A 105 -3.48 9.86 -8.21
N ASN A 106 -3.88 11.11 -8.46
CA ASN A 106 -5.12 11.44 -9.15
C ASN A 106 -5.08 11.02 -10.62
N VAL A 107 -6.26 10.75 -11.18
CA VAL A 107 -6.42 10.44 -12.61
C VAL A 107 -5.80 11.53 -13.48
N GLY A 108 -4.98 11.13 -14.44
CA GLY A 108 -4.27 12.02 -15.36
C GLY A 108 -2.95 12.57 -14.84
N LYS A 109 -2.68 12.53 -13.54
CA LYS A 109 -1.40 12.96 -12.96
C LYS A 109 -0.35 11.86 -13.12
N LYS A 110 0.77 12.18 -13.76
CA LYS A 110 1.87 11.25 -14.01
C LYS A 110 3.10 11.68 -13.20
N PHE A 111 3.75 10.70 -12.61
CA PHE A 111 5.01 10.89 -11.90
C PHE A 111 6.21 10.61 -12.82
N SER A 112 7.33 11.23 -12.51
CA SER A 112 8.61 10.86 -13.13
C SER A 112 9.04 9.45 -12.70
N GLU A 113 9.83 8.78 -13.53
CA GLU A 113 10.43 7.48 -13.18
C GLU A 113 11.16 7.53 -11.84
N ALA A 114 11.95 8.57 -11.60
CA ALA A 114 12.68 8.75 -10.35
C ALA A 114 11.75 8.84 -9.13
N SER A 115 10.66 9.62 -9.24
CA SER A 115 9.67 9.74 -8.17
C SER A 115 8.92 8.43 -7.92
N VAL A 116 8.63 7.66 -8.98
CA VAL A 116 8.01 6.33 -8.84
C VAL A 116 8.96 5.35 -8.16
N MET A 117 10.23 5.34 -8.54
CA MET A 117 11.23 4.47 -7.90
C MET A 117 11.39 4.79 -6.41
N GLU A 118 11.39 6.07 -6.03
CA GLU A 118 11.44 6.49 -4.64
C GLU A 118 10.19 6.05 -3.87
N LEU A 119 9.00 6.27 -4.44
CA LEU A 119 7.73 5.84 -3.87
C LEU A 119 7.69 4.32 -3.64
N LEU A 120 8.02 3.52 -4.66
CA LEU A 120 8.06 2.07 -4.58
C LEU A 120 9.05 1.59 -3.52
N GLN A 121 10.23 2.22 -3.44
CA GLN A 121 11.23 1.88 -2.43
C GLN A 121 10.69 2.08 -1.02
N GLN A 122 10.01 3.20 -0.74
CA GLN A 122 9.45 3.48 0.59
C GLN A 122 8.34 2.49 0.96
N ILE A 123 7.43 2.17 0.03
CA ILE A 123 6.36 1.19 0.27
C ILE A 123 6.97 -0.20 0.54
N LEU A 124 7.92 -0.63 -0.29
CA LEU A 124 8.55 -1.95 -0.16
C LEU A 124 9.36 -2.07 1.15
N GLN A 125 9.94 -0.99 1.68
CA GLN A 125 10.60 -1.01 2.99
C GLN A 125 9.63 -1.28 4.13
N ALA A 126 8.44 -0.67 4.10
CA ALA A 126 7.39 -0.97 5.08
C ALA A 126 6.91 -2.42 4.95
N LEU A 127 6.74 -2.91 3.71
CA LEU A 127 6.35 -4.29 3.45
C LEU A 127 7.42 -5.31 3.87
N GLU A 128 8.70 -5.02 3.64
CA GLU A 128 9.81 -5.88 4.07
C GLU A 128 9.73 -6.14 5.57
N PHE A 129 9.54 -5.08 6.37
CA PHE A 129 9.41 -5.20 7.81
C PHE A 129 8.20 -6.06 8.24
N ILE A 130 7.00 -5.85 7.68
CA ILE A 130 5.83 -6.65 8.07
C ILE A 130 5.96 -8.11 7.60
N GLN A 131 6.64 -8.36 6.46
CA GLN A 131 6.87 -9.69 5.93
C GLN A 131 7.92 -10.48 6.75
N GLU A 132 8.91 -9.82 7.38
CA GLU A 132 9.79 -10.44 8.38
C GLU A 132 8.99 -10.98 9.57
N HIS A 133 7.89 -10.31 9.96
CA HIS A 133 6.93 -10.76 10.96
C HIS A 133 5.88 -11.74 10.40
N LYS A 134 6.05 -12.21 9.15
CA LYS A 134 5.12 -13.12 8.46
C LYS A 134 3.70 -12.57 8.39
N ILE A 135 3.55 -11.29 8.07
CA ILE A 135 2.26 -10.63 7.91
C ILE A 135 2.09 -10.25 6.44
N ILE A 136 0.89 -10.51 5.89
CA ILE A 136 0.41 -10.02 4.60
C ILE A 136 -0.59 -8.92 4.92
N HIS A 137 -0.44 -7.75 4.31
CA HIS A 137 -1.34 -6.61 4.53
C HIS A 137 -2.70 -6.78 3.84
N ARG A 138 -2.72 -7.30 2.62
CA ARG A 138 -3.88 -7.64 1.76
C ARG A 138 -4.71 -6.46 1.23
N ASP A 139 -4.47 -5.24 1.66
CA ASP A 139 -5.18 -4.05 1.14
C ASP A 139 -4.22 -2.88 0.90
N ILE A 140 -3.09 -3.15 0.23
CA ILE A 140 -2.15 -2.11 -0.22
C ILE A 140 -2.81 -1.32 -1.34
N LYS A 141 -3.02 -0.03 -1.09
CA LYS A 141 -3.62 0.95 -2.02
C LYS A 141 -3.24 2.36 -1.62
N PRO A 142 -3.38 3.37 -2.50
CA PRO A 142 -2.99 4.74 -2.19
C PRO A 142 -3.63 5.32 -0.92
N SER A 143 -4.91 5.02 -0.63
CA SER A 143 -5.59 5.52 0.57
C SER A 143 -5.12 4.89 1.88
N ASN A 144 -4.37 3.77 1.83
CA ASN A 144 -3.77 3.11 3.00
C ASN A 144 -2.27 3.43 3.14
N LEU A 145 -1.78 4.43 2.40
CA LEU A 145 -0.40 4.92 2.40
C LEU A 145 -0.41 6.42 2.68
N MET A 146 0.06 6.83 3.86
CA MET A 146 0.10 8.22 4.28
C MET A 146 1.48 8.81 3.99
N ARG A 147 1.54 9.94 3.27
CA ARG A 147 2.75 10.76 3.22
C ARG A 147 2.80 11.65 4.44
N ARG A 148 3.75 11.38 5.32
CA ARG A 148 3.95 12.14 6.55
C ARG A 148 4.55 13.51 6.27
N ASP A 149 3.94 14.58 6.80
CA ASP A 149 4.37 15.97 6.54
C ASP A 149 5.76 16.28 7.08
N GLN A 150 6.15 15.66 8.18
CA GLN A 150 7.39 15.95 8.89
C GLN A 150 8.65 15.63 8.07
N ASP A 151 8.64 14.55 7.29
CA ASP A 151 9.84 14.02 6.62
C ASP A 151 9.58 13.47 5.22
N GLY A 152 8.32 13.52 4.75
CA GLY A 152 7.92 13.02 3.43
C GLY A 152 7.92 11.50 3.29
N LYS A 153 8.12 10.75 4.38
CA LYS A 153 8.08 9.28 4.34
C LYS A 153 6.67 8.76 4.16
N VAL A 154 6.57 7.61 3.51
CA VAL A 154 5.31 6.88 3.33
C VAL A 154 5.12 5.91 4.49
N VAL A 155 4.04 6.11 5.24
CA VAL A 155 3.62 5.29 6.38
C VAL A 155 2.48 4.39 5.92
N LEU A 156 2.59 3.09 6.16
CA LEU A 156 1.58 2.09 5.84
C LEU A 156 0.56 2.04 6.98
N ILE A 157 -0.70 2.33 6.68
CA ILE A 157 -1.79 2.36 7.65
C ILE A 157 -2.83 1.28 7.35
N ASP A 158 -3.73 1.02 8.32
CA ASP A 158 -4.91 0.18 8.19
C ASP A 158 -4.63 -1.33 8.01
N PHE A 159 -4.37 -1.99 9.13
CA PHE A 159 -4.13 -3.44 9.21
C PHE A 159 -5.42 -4.27 9.39
N GLY A 160 -6.60 -3.66 9.19
CA GLY A 160 -7.89 -4.35 9.32
C GLY A 160 -8.14 -5.47 8.31
N ALA A 161 -7.33 -5.56 7.26
CA ALA A 161 -7.34 -6.68 6.32
C ALA A 161 -6.19 -7.68 6.54
N ALA A 162 -5.22 -7.38 7.42
CA ALA A 162 -3.99 -8.13 7.55
C ALA A 162 -4.21 -9.59 7.96
N LYS A 163 -3.24 -10.46 7.64
CA LYS A 163 -3.27 -11.89 7.96
C LYS A 163 -1.87 -12.41 8.23
N LYS A 164 -1.74 -13.35 9.18
CA LYS A 164 -0.52 -14.15 9.31
C LYS A 164 -0.31 -15.02 8.09
N TRP A 165 0.87 -14.88 7.47
CA TRP A 165 1.30 -15.78 6.42
C TRP A 165 1.71 -17.14 7.02
N GLN A 166 1.31 -18.20 6.34
CA GLN A 166 1.72 -19.57 6.66
C GLN A 166 2.20 -20.24 5.38
N PRO A 167 3.27 -21.04 5.43
CA PRO A 167 3.69 -21.84 4.28
C PRO A 167 2.53 -22.67 3.73
N HIS A 168 2.43 -22.78 2.41
CA HIS A 168 1.35 -23.52 1.75
C HIS A 168 1.40 -25.00 2.16
N HIS A 169 0.53 -25.39 3.07
CA HIS A 169 0.18 -26.79 3.30
C HIS A 169 -1.01 -27.15 2.42
N ARG A 170 -1.05 -28.39 1.91
CA ARG A 170 -2.03 -28.90 0.93
C ARG A 170 -3.52 -28.80 1.33
N CYS A 171 -3.84 -28.25 2.49
CA CYS A 171 -5.19 -28.15 3.07
C CYS A 171 -5.50 -26.74 3.62
N GLN A 172 -5.10 -25.67 2.94
CA GLN A 172 -5.53 -24.34 3.38
C GLN A 172 -7.01 -24.12 3.06
N ILE A 173 -7.79 -23.76 4.09
CA ILE A 173 -9.16 -23.25 3.91
C ILE A 173 -9.05 -21.86 3.30
N PRO A 174 -9.75 -21.60 2.17
CA PRO A 174 -9.76 -20.27 1.56
C PRO A 174 -10.21 -19.23 2.57
N THR A 175 -9.54 -18.09 2.57
CA THR A 175 -9.99 -16.94 3.37
C THR A 175 -10.98 -16.10 2.58
N VAL A 176 -11.71 -15.25 3.27
CA VAL A 176 -12.58 -14.27 2.61
C VAL A 176 -11.75 -13.40 1.67
N ALA A 177 -12.26 -13.18 0.46
CA ALA A 177 -11.67 -12.26 -0.50
C ALA A 177 -11.81 -10.84 0.04
N ILE A 178 -10.70 -10.24 0.44
CA ILE A 178 -10.61 -8.86 0.95
C ILE A 178 -9.57 -8.14 0.12
N GLY A 179 -9.82 -6.89 -0.22
CA GLY A 179 -8.92 -6.03 -0.98
C GLY A 179 -9.69 -5.09 -1.90
N THR A 180 -8.97 -4.23 -2.56
CA THR A 180 -9.55 -3.16 -3.39
C THR A 180 -9.43 -3.50 -4.87
N PRO A 181 -10.54 -3.41 -5.66
CA PRO A 181 -10.50 -3.66 -7.10
C PRO A 181 -9.39 -2.90 -7.82
N GLY A 182 -8.66 -3.60 -8.69
CA GLY A 182 -7.50 -3.07 -9.40
C GLY A 182 -6.16 -3.26 -8.68
N TYR A 183 -6.14 -3.39 -7.35
CA TYR A 183 -4.93 -3.68 -6.57
C TYR A 183 -4.90 -5.12 -6.05
N ILE A 184 -6.06 -5.77 -5.95
CA ILE A 184 -6.19 -7.15 -5.47
C ILE A 184 -5.73 -8.14 -6.55
N PRO A 185 -4.77 -9.05 -6.26
CA PRO A 185 -4.33 -10.05 -7.22
C PRO A 185 -5.25 -11.28 -7.27
N PRO A 186 -5.17 -12.10 -8.34
CA PRO A 186 -6.08 -13.24 -8.57
C PRO A 186 -6.09 -14.26 -7.44
N GLU A 187 -4.93 -14.63 -6.90
CA GLU A 187 -4.85 -15.61 -5.80
C GLU A 187 -5.55 -15.12 -4.54
N GLN A 188 -5.49 -13.83 -4.25
CA GLN A 188 -6.17 -13.25 -3.09
C GLN A 188 -7.69 -13.18 -3.29
N VAL A 189 -8.17 -12.93 -4.50
CA VAL A 189 -9.60 -13.05 -4.87
C VAL A 189 -10.09 -14.47 -4.62
N ASN A 190 -9.26 -15.47 -4.91
CA ASN A 190 -9.58 -16.88 -4.68
C ASN A 190 -9.41 -17.32 -3.21
N GLY A 191 -9.02 -16.41 -2.31
CA GLY A 191 -8.87 -16.69 -0.87
C GLY A 191 -7.51 -17.26 -0.46
N TYR A 192 -6.51 -17.26 -1.33
CA TYR A 192 -5.16 -17.78 -1.09
C TYR A 192 -4.08 -16.69 -1.16
N PRO A 193 -4.15 -15.64 -0.33
CA PRO A 193 -3.15 -14.58 -0.33
C PRO A 193 -1.78 -15.12 0.08
N ASP A 194 -0.72 -14.56 -0.54
CA ASP A 194 0.67 -14.86 -0.27
C ASP A 194 1.47 -13.56 -0.08
N LEU A 195 2.73 -13.63 0.36
CA LEU A 195 3.60 -12.44 0.49
C LEU A 195 3.72 -11.68 -0.83
N SER A 196 3.73 -12.40 -1.95
CA SER A 196 3.73 -11.82 -3.30
C SER A 196 2.42 -11.11 -3.70
N SER A 197 1.34 -11.26 -2.92
CA SER A 197 0.08 -10.56 -3.16
C SER A 197 0.19 -9.05 -2.93
N ASP A 198 0.89 -8.66 -1.85
CA ASP A 198 1.17 -7.24 -1.60
C ASP A 198 2.11 -6.65 -2.65
N ILE A 199 3.05 -7.46 -3.19
CA ILE A 199 3.94 -7.03 -4.27
C ILE A 199 3.17 -6.67 -5.54
N TYR A 200 2.15 -7.45 -5.88
CA TYR A 200 1.26 -7.12 -7.00
C TYR A 200 0.61 -5.75 -6.81
N ALA A 201 0.06 -5.47 -5.64
CA ALA A 201 -0.58 -4.19 -5.34
C ALA A 201 0.41 -3.01 -5.45
N VAL A 202 1.66 -3.18 -4.97
CA VAL A 202 2.73 -2.18 -5.12
C VAL A 202 3.05 -1.94 -6.60
N GLY A 203 3.15 -2.99 -7.40
CA GLY A 203 3.35 -2.88 -8.84
C GLY A 203 2.24 -2.10 -9.53
N MET A 204 0.98 -2.34 -9.14
CA MET A 204 -0.18 -1.60 -9.66
C MET A 204 -0.15 -0.11 -9.27
N ILE A 205 0.30 0.22 -8.05
CA ILE A 205 0.52 1.63 -7.64
C ILE A 205 1.61 2.28 -8.50
N GLY A 206 2.71 1.58 -8.77
CA GLY A 206 3.78 2.09 -9.66
C GLY A 206 3.28 2.37 -11.09
N ILE A 207 2.48 1.46 -11.64
CA ILE A 207 1.86 1.63 -12.96
C ILE A 207 0.87 2.81 -12.95
N GLN A 208 0.03 2.94 -11.91
CA GLN A 208 -0.86 4.09 -11.75
C GLN A 208 -0.07 5.40 -11.73
N ALA A 209 1.00 5.48 -10.94
CA ALA A 209 1.84 6.67 -10.84
C ALA A 209 2.50 7.07 -12.18
N LEU A 210 2.95 6.09 -12.99
CA LEU A 210 3.54 6.35 -14.31
C LEU A 210 2.50 6.75 -15.36
N THR A 211 1.32 6.11 -15.33
CA THR A 211 0.32 6.24 -16.40
C THR A 211 -0.71 7.31 -16.11
N GLY A 212 -0.98 7.62 -14.83
CA GLY A 212 -2.11 8.43 -14.38
C GLY A 212 -3.46 7.74 -14.59
N GLN A 213 -3.50 6.42 -14.81
CA GLN A 213 -4.71 5.64 -15.01
C GLN A 213 -5.04 4.83 -13.75
N LEU A 214 -6.32 4.71 -13.42
CA LEU A 214 -6.74 3.86 -12.32
C LEU A 214 -6.50 2.38 -12.68
N PRO A 215 -5.95 1.56 -11.77
CA PRO A 215 -5.65 0.16 -12.03
C PRO A 215 -6.82 -0.68 -12.55
N ASN A 216 -8.04 -0.43 -12.07
CA ASN A 216 -9.25 -1.13 -12.49
C ASN A 216 -9.71 -0.78 -13.92
N THR A 217 -9.11 0.22 -14.57
CA THR A 217 -9.38 0.59 -15.98
C THR A 217 -8.38 -0.03 -16.95
N LEU A 218 -7.30 -0.64 -16.44
CA LEU A 218 -6.28 -1.28 -17.26
C LEU A 218 -6.78 -2.62 -17.81
N GLN A 219 -6.45 -2.88 -19.06
CA GLN A 219 -6.83 -4.12 -19.75
C GLN A 219 -5.77 -5.20 -19.55
N LEU A 220 -6.19 -6.45 -19.65
CA LEU A 220 -5.32 -7.62 -19.76
C LEU A 220 -5.27 -8.10 -21.19
N ASN A 221 -4.11 -8.57 -21.64
CA ASN A 221 -4.02 -9.26 -22.93
C ASN A 221 -4.42 -10.75 -22.79
N SER A 222 -4.40 -11.49 -23.90
CA SER A 222 -4.73 -12.92 -23.94
C SER A 222 -3.84 -13.81 -23.07
N ALA A 223 -2.66 -13.31 -22.65
CA ALA A 223 -1.74 -13.98 -21.73
C ALA A 223 -1.89 -13.46 -20.27
N ASN A 224 -3.02 -12.82 -19.94
CA ASN A 224 -3.29 -12.23 -18.61
C ASN A 224 -2.24 -11.21 -18.14
N LYS A 225 -1.54 -10.53 -19.05
CA LYS A 225 -0.60 -9.46 -18.71
C LYS A 225 -1.32 -8.11 -18.74
N VAL A 226 -1.04 -7.27 -17.75
CA VAL A 226 -1.53 -5.89 -17.69
C VAL A 226 -0.97 -5.09 -18.85
N ILE A 227 -1.86 -4.47 -19.67
CA ILE A 227 -1.47 -3.59 -20.76
C ILE A 227 -1.41 -2.16 -20.25
N TRP A 228 -0.22 -1.65 -19.94
CA TRP A 228 -0.03 -0.32 -19.38
C TRP A 228 0.96 0.55 -20.16
N ARG A 229 1.88 -0.09 -20.94
CA ARG A 229 2.89 0.64 -21.72
C ARG A 229 2.31 1.10 -23.06
N ASN A 230 2.55 2.36 -23.37
CA ASN A 230 2.29 2.97 -24.68
C ASN A 230 3.31 4.10 -24.93
N ASN A 231 3.27 4.73 -26.11
CA ASN A 231 4.21 5.79 -26.49
C ASN A 231 4.15 7.06 -25.60
N GLN A 232 3.13 7.18 -24.73
CA GLN A 232 2.96 8.32 -23.83
C GLN A 232 3.55 8.08 -22.44
N VAL A 233 3.91 6.83 -22.11
CA VAL A 233 4.51 6.46 -20.84
C VAL A 233 6.02 6.43 -20.97
N LYS A 234 6.67 7.46 -20.40
CA LYS A 234 8.14 7.56 -20.39
C LYS A 234 8.69 6.78 -19.20
N VAL A 235 9.26 5.62 -19.46
CA VAL A 235 9.85 4.73 -18.47
C VAL A 235 11.00 3.94 -19.11
N SER A 236 12.06 3.68 -18.35
CA SER A 236 13.15 2.79 -18.78
C SER A 236 12.67 1.35 -18.91
N ASP A 237 13.29 0.59 -19.81
CA ASP A 237 12.97 -0.85 -19.94
C ASP A 237 13.29 -1.63 -18.66
N GLN A 238 14.26 -1.16 -17.87
CA GLN A 238 14.64 -1.76 -16.59
C GLN A 238 13.53 -1.62 -15.55
N LEU A 239 13.01 -0.41 -15.30
CA LEU A 239 11.90 -0.22 -14.36
C LEU A 239 10.63 -0.90 -14.88
N ALA A 240 10.38 -0.83 -16.18
CA ALA A 240 9.25 -1.52 -16.78
C ALA A 240 9.30 -3.03 -16.55
N ALA A 241 10.47 -3.67 -16.70
CA ALA A 241 10.63 -5.10 -16.43
C ALA A 241 10.38 -5.45 -14.95
N VAL A 242 10.80 -4.57 -14.00
CA VAL A 242 10.52 -4.75 -12.58
C VAL A 242 9.02 -4.70 -12.31
N LEU A 243 8.32 -3.67 -12.85
CA LEU A 243 6.87 -3.53 -12.68
C LEU A 243 6.10 -4.69 -13.34
N ASP A 244 6.48 -5.07 -14.57
CA ASP A 244 5.87 -6.20 -15.29
C ASP A 244 6.01 -7.50 -14.51
N LYS A 245 7.13 -7.70 -13.79
CA LYS A 245 7.32 -8.87 -12.92
C LYS A 245 6.46 -8.78 -11.65
N MET A 246 6.34 -7.61 -11.03
CA MET A 246 5.50 -7.42 -9.84
C MET A 246 4.03 -7.77 -10.12
N VAL A 247 3.52 -7.43 -11.33
CA VAL A 247 2.11 -7.59 -11.67
C VAL A 247 1.81 -8.83 -12.51
N ARG A 248 2.67 -9.87 -12.47
CA ARG A 248 2.38 -11.15 -13.12
C ARG A 248 1.09 -11.75 -12.58
N TYR A 249 0.31 -12.38 -13.46
CA TYR A 249 -0.93 -13.05 -13.07
C TYR A 249 -0.67 -14.17 -12.05
N ASN A 250 0.30 -15.05 -12.34
CA ASN A 250 0.70 -16.12 -11.44
C ASN A 250 1.62 -15.57 -10.34
N SER A 251 1.25 -15.79 -9.08
CA SER A 251 2.04 -15.37 -7.91
C SER A 251 3.48 -15.90 -7.93
N SER A 252 3.67 -17.15 -8.39
CA SER A 252 4.99 -17.81 -8.49
C SER A 252 5.95 -17.17 -9.52
N GLU A 253 5.43 -16.34 -10.45
CA GLU A 253 6.23 -15.63 -11.44
C GLU A 253 6.66 -14.24 -10.96
N ARG A 254 6.15 -13.78 -9.81
CA ARG A 254 6.50 -12.49 -9.19
C ARG A 254 7.78 -12.56 -8.38
N TYR A 255 8.13 -11.47 -7.71
CA TYR A 255 9.05 -11.49 -6.59
C TYR A 255 8.37 -12.19 -5.42
N SER A 256 9.09 -13.08 -4.73
CA SER A 256 8.54 -13.90 -3.66
C SER A 256 8.21 -13.08 -2.39
N CYS A 257 8.96 -11.99 -2.17
CA CYS A 257 8.81 -11.09 -1.03
C CYS A 257 9.26 -9.65 -1.37
N ALA A 258 9.06 -8.74 -0.42
CA ALA A 258 9.45 -7.33 -0.57
C ALA A 258 10.97 -7.15 -0.70
N THR A 259 11.77 -7.94 0.00
CA THR A 259 13.24 -7.93 -0.09
C THR A 259 13.73 -8.17 -1.51
N ASP A 260 13.18 -9.18 -2.22
CA ASP A 260 13.55 -9.48 -3.60
C ASP A 260 13.17 -8.34 -4.55
N ALA A 261 11.98 -7.75 -4.36
CA ALA A 261 11.51 -6.62 -5.15
C ALA A 261 12.36 -5.36 -4.91
N LEU A 262 12.75 -5.09 -3.66
CA LEU A 262 13.65 -3.99 -3.30
C LEU A 262 15.03 -4.15 -3.93
N ALA A 263 15.58 -5.35 -3.92
CA ALA A 263 16.88 -5.65 -4.53
C ALA A 263 16.83 -5.34 -6.04
N ALA A 264 15.80 -5.83 -6.74
CA ALA A 264 15.62 -5.56 -8.16
C ALA A 264 15.46 -4.06 -8.46
N LEU A 265 14.72 -3.31 -7.62
CA LEU A 265 14.55 -1.87 -7.79
C LEU A 265 15.87 -1.10 -7.58
N LYS A 266 16.72 -1.53 -6.63
CA LYS A 266 18.05 -0.95 -6.40
C LYS A 266 18.99 -1.16 -7.60
N GLU A 267 18.90 -2.30 -8.30
CA GLU A 267 19.70 -2.56 -9.50
C GLU A 267 19.35 -1.61 -10.65
N VAL A 268 18.07 -1.19 -10.78
CA VAL A 268 17.66 -0.18 -11.77
C VAL A 268 18.39 1.15 -11.55
N LYS A 269 18.56 1.58 -10.27
CA LYS A 269 19.29 2.83 -9.94
C LYS A 269 20.78 2.79 -10.26
N GLN A 270 21.40 1.62 -10.22
CA GLN A 270 22.87 1.49 -10.35
C GLN A 270 23.36 1.40 -11.79
N LYS A 271 22.51 1.08 -12.75
CA LYS A 271 22.91 0.99 -14.17
C LYS A 271 22.71 2.36 -14.83
N PRO A 272 23.82 3.07 -15.25
CA PRO A 272 23.69 4.31 -16.01
C PRO A 272 22.87 4.01 -17.27
N GLN A 273 21.93 4.91 -17.59
CA GLN A 273 21.30 4.88 -18.91
C GLN A 273 22.40 4.86 -19.97
N ALA A 274 22.44 3.82 -20.80
CA ALA A 274 23.34 3.77 -21.93
C ALA A 274 23.09 5.02 -22.78
N THR A 275 24.01 5.96 -22.75
CA THR A 275 23.99 7.13 -23.63
C THR A 275 24.02 6.59 -25.05
N VAL A 276 22.94 6.80 -25.79
CA VAL A 276 22.89 6.52 -27.22
C VAL A 276 24.03 7.31 -27.85
N PRO A 277 25.05 6.67 -28.46
CA PRO A 277 26.11 7.41 -29.11
C PRO A 277 25.49 8.23 -30.22
N SER A 278 25.66 9.56 -30.16
CA SER A 278 25.22 10.45 -31.21
C SER A 278 25.97 10.06 -32.47
N ARG A 279 25.35 9.34 -33.38
CA ARG A 279 25.84 9.15 -34.72
C ARG A 279 25.66 10.47 -35.47
N PHE A 280 26.62 11.37 -35.29
CA PHE A 280 26.91 12.38 -36.30
C PHE A 280 28.05 11.83 -37.15
N PRO A 281 27.81 11.46 -38.41
CA PRO A 281 28.90 11.25 -39.34
C PRO A 281 29.51 12.62 -39.70
N LEU A 282 30.79 12.78 -39.40
CA LEU A 282 31.63 13.87 -39.86
C LEU A 282 31.46 14.05 -41.38
N LEU A 283 30.82 15.14 -41.80
CA LEU A 283 31.04 15.77 -43.09
C LEU A 283 32.38 16.54 -43.00
N ALA A 284 33.51 15.83 -43.10
CA ALA A 284 34.83 16.37 -43.26
C ALA A 284 35.45 15.80 -44.54
N TRP A 285 34.85 16.10 -45.68
CA TRP A 285 35.46 15.81 -46.96
C TRP A 285 35.02 16.80 -48.04
N LEU A 286 35.50 18.06 -47.93
CA LEU A 286 35.50 19.02 -49.06
C LEU A 286 36.28 20.27 -48.66
N LYS A 287 37.62 20.17 -48.70
CA LYS A 287 38.54 21.31 -48.95
C LYS A 287 39.93 20.79 -49.23
N ARG A 288 40.12 20.23 -50.43
CA ARG A 288 41.41 20.27 -51.16
C ARG A 288 41.12 20.16 -52.64
N ARG A 289 41.05 21.34 -53.29
CA ARG A 289 41.50 21.65 -54.66
C ARG A 289 41.10 23.09 -54.95
N ARG A 290 42.01 24.00 -54.72
CA ARG A 290 42.63 24.97 -55.61
C ARG A 290 43.53 25.86 -54.77
#